data_ebf3dc00d06b212b69acdeea527d1e96
#
_entry.id   ebf3dc00d06b212b69acdeea527d1e96
#
_cell.length_a   1.000
_cell.length_b   1.000
_cell.length_c   1.000
_cell.angle_alpha   90.00
_cell.angle_beta   90.00
_cell.angle_gamma   90.00
#
_symmetry.space_group_name_H-M   'P 1'
#
loop_
_entity.id
_entity.type
_entity.pdbx_description
1 polymer ?
#
loop_
_entity_poly.entity_id
_entity_poly.type
_entity_poly.pdbx_seq_one_letter_code
_entity_poly.pdbx_strand_id
1 'polypeptide(L)'
;MDKHVGARVRMRRKMLAMSQEQLADALGITYQQVQKNEKGANRIAASRLQQISHILQVPVAFFFEGAPDAAPHGSHGSALSAPQIDDFVSDSDGLRLIGAFMRIDNAALRRRIVMLVQEIAGDDD
;
A
#
# COMPACT_ATOMS: atom_id res chain seq x y z
N MET A 1 -1.24 -13.97 -7.43
CA MET A 1 -1.42 -13.67 -6.00
C MET A 1 -0.13 -13.22 -5.33
N ASP A 2 0.98 -13.89 -5.57
CA ASP A 2 2.24 -13.53 -4.94
C ASP A 2 2.71 -12.11 -5.32
N LYS A 3 2.51 -11.73 -6.57
CA LYS A 3 2.86 -10.38 -7.01
C LYS A 3 1.99 -9.32 -6.35
N HIS A 4 0.72 -9.63 -6.18
CA HIS A 4 -0.21 -8.71 -5.53
C HIS A 4 0.18 -8.50 -4.07
N VAL A 5 0.42 -9.59 -3.36
CA VAL A 5 0.82 -9.53 -1.95
C VAL A 5 2.13 -8.76 -1.81
N GLY A 6 3.11 -9.07 -2.66
CA GLY A 6 4.40 -8.38 -2.64
C GLY A 6 4.27 -6.88 -2.88
N ALA A 7 3.42 -6.49 -3.82
CA ALA A 7 3.16 -5.08 -4.10
C ALA A 7 2.53 -4.37 -2.91
N ARG A 8 1.63 -5.04 -2.21
CA ARG A 8 0.98 -4.47 -1.02
C ARG A 8 1.98 -4.31 0.13
N VAL A 9 2.87 -5.28 0.29
CA VAL A 9 3.96 -5.18 1.28
C VAL A 9 4.82 -3.96 0.97
N ARG A 10 5.24 -3.82 -0.28
CA ARG A 10 6.06 -2.69 -0.71
C ARG A 10 5.37 -1.36 -0.49
N MET A 11 4.11 -1.28 -0.85
CA MET A 11 3.31 -0.08 -0.68
C MET A 11 3.28 0.35 0.78
N ARG A 12 2.92 -0.57 1.67
CA ARG A 12 2.80 -0.25 3.10
C ARG A 12 4.15 0.14 3.69
N ARG A 13 5.20 -0.58 3.30
CA ARG A 13 6.56 -0.26 3.74
C ARG A 13 6.93 1.17 3.38
N LYS A 14 6.65 1.56 2.14
CA LYS A 14 6.96 2.92 1.69
C LYS A 14 6.11 3.97 2.38
N MET A 15 4.86 3.65 2.69
CA MET A 15 4.00 4.56 3.45
C MET A 15 4.56 4.85 4.83
N LEU A 16 5.26 3.89 5.41
CA LEU A 16 5.92 4.07 6.71
C LEU A 16 7.33 4.65 6.59
N ALA A 17 7.76 5.00 5.38
CA ALA A 17 9.10 5.52 5.11
C ALA A 17 10.18 4.53 5.54
N MET A 18 9.91 3.24 5.41
CA MET A 18 10.84 2.18 5.79
C MET A 18 11.57 1.67 4.56
N SER A 19 12.89 1.46 4.67
CA SER A 19 13.67 0.89 3.58
C SER A 19 13.51 -0.64 3.57
N GLN A 20 13.88 -1.25 2.44
CA GLN A 20 13.92 -2.71 2.36
C GLN A 20 14.89 -3.31 3.35
N GLU A 21 16.01 -2.63 3.57
CA GLU A 21 17.01 -3.08 4.55
C GLU A 21 16.47 -3.04 5.96
N GLN A 22 15.73 -1.98 6.30
CA GLN A 22 15.10 -1.88 7.61
C GLN A 22 14.09 -3.00 7.84
N LEU A 23 13.29 -3.30 6.83
CA LEU A 23 12.34 -4.39 6.94
C LEU A 23 13.06 -5.74 7.07
N ALA A 24 14.12 -5.94 6.29
CA ALA A 24 14.91 -7.16 6.37
C ALA A 24 15.51 -7.34 7.77
N ASP A 25 16.05 -6.28 8.34
CA ASP A 25 16.61 -6.33 9.69
C ASP A 25 15.55 -6.69 10.72
N ALA A 26 14.38 -6.08 10.61
CA ALA A 26 13.28 -6.35 11.53
C ALA A 26 12.79 -7.79 11.43
N LEU A 27 12.86 -8.37 10.24
CA LEU A 27 12.44 -9.75 10.01
C LEU A 27 13.54 -10.78 10.26
N GLY A 28 14.79 -10.33 10.36
CA GLY A 28 15.92 -11.25 10.49
C GLY A 28 16.23 -12.00 9.21
N ILE A 29 15.99 -11.42 8.06
CA ILE A 29 16.26 -12.02 6.76
C ILE A 29 17.13 -11.09 5.93
N THR A 30 17.56 -11.57 4.76
CA THR A 30 18.41 -10.77 3.89
C THR A 30 17.61 -9.74 3.12
N TYR A 31 18.27 -8.67 2.75
CA TYR A 31 17.73 -7.63 1.89
C TYR A 31 17.23 -8.22 0.55
N GLN A 32 18.01 -9.14 -0.02
CA GLN A 32 17.62 -9.79 -1.28
C GLN A 32 16.31 -10.55 -1.14
N GLN A 33 16.08 -11.15 0.01
CA GLN A 33 14.86 -11.90 0.26
C GLN A 33 13.65 -10.97 0.30
N VAL A 34 13.79 -9.80 0.93
CA VAL A 34 12.73 -8.78 0.92
C VAL A 34 12.44 -8.34 -0.51
N GLN A 35 13.48 -8.08 -1.30
CA GLN A 35 13.32 -7.72 -2.69
C GLN A 35 12.50 -8.74 -3.46
N LYS A 36 12.84 -10.02 -3.32
CA LYS A 36 12.14 -11.09 -4.01
C LYS A 36 10.69 -11.20 -3.56
N ASN A 37 10.45 -11.04 -2.26
CA ASN A 37 9.10 -11.09 -1.72
C ASN A 37 8.26 -9.95 -2.29
N GLU A 38 8.80 -8.75 -2.36
CA GLU A 38 8.06 -7.59 -2.86
C GLU A 38 7.78 -7.67 -4.36
N LYS A 39 8.65 -8.34 -5.09
CA LYS A 39 8.45 -8.54 -6.54
C LYS A 39 7.53 -9.72 -6.85
N GLY A 40 7.18 -10.51 -5.86
CA GLY A 40 6.37 -11.71 -6.07
C GLY A 40 7.14 -12.85 -6.69
N ALA A 41 8.46 -12.80 -6.65
CA ALA A 41 9.30 -13.88 -7.18
C ALA A 41 9.23 -15.13 -6.32
N ASN A 42 8.98 -14.94 -5.03
CA ASN A 42 8.84 -16.03 -4.06
C ASN A 42 7.53 -15.89 -3.33
N ARG A 43 6.92 -17.02 -2.98
CA ARG A 43 5.75 -17.01 -2.11
C ARG A 43 6.20 -16.68 -0.69
N ILE A 44 5.42 -15.85 -0.03
CA ILE A 44 5.67 -15.50 1.36
C ILE A 44 4.90 -16.49 2.23
N ALA A 45 5.62 -17.20 3.09
CA ALA A 45 4.99 -18.14 4.01
C ALA A 45 4.05 -17.40 4.97
N ALA A 46 2.99 -18.09 5.42
CA ALA A 46 2.00 -17.48 6.29
C ALA A 46 2.61 -16.90 7.56
N SER A 47 3.56 -17.62 8.16
CA SER A 47 4.22 -17.14 9.38
C SER A 47 5.03 -15.87 9.11
N ARG A 48 5.69 -15.80 7.95
CA ARG A 48 6.43 -14.61 7.56
C ARG A 48 5.49 -13.44 7.32
N LEU A 49 4.37 -13.71 6.65
CA LEU A 49 3.39 -12.67 6.38
C LEU A 49 2.80 -12.11 7.68
N GLN A 50 2.60 -12.95 8.68
CA GLN A 50 2.19 -12.47 10.00
C GLN A 50 3.23 -11.56 10.63
N GLN A 51 4.50 -11.90 10.53
CA GLN A 51 5.58 -11.05 11.03
C GLN A 51 5.60 -9.71 10.31
N ILE A 52 5.45 -9.74 9.00
CA ILE A 52 5.40 -8.52 8.18
C ILE A 52 4.22 -7.65 8.59
N SER A 53 3.04 -8.25 8.78
CA SER A 53 1.86 -7.50 9.18
C SER A 53 2.08 -6.81 10.53
N HIS A 54 2.72 -7.48 11.45
CA HIS A 54 3.01 -6.92 12.75
C HIS A 54 3.97 -5.73 12.65
N ILE A 55 5.04 -5.90 11.89
CA ILE A 55 6.05 -4.85 11.69
C ILE A 55 5.44 -3.64 10.98
N LEU A 56 4.64 -3.89 9.96
CA LEU A 56 4.04 -2.83 9.16
C LEU A 56 2.73 -2.30 9.77
N GLN A 57 2.28 -2.89 10.87
CA GLN A 57 1.12 -2.43 11.64
C GLN A 57 -0.17 -2.43 10.83
N VAL A 58 -0.38 -3.51 10.10
CA VAL A 58 -1.63 -3.75 9.37
C VAL A 58 -2.04 -5.20 9.59
N PRO A 59 -3.34 -5.52 9.49
CA PRO A 59 -3.76 -6.91 9.54
C PRO A 59 -3.31 -7.66 8.30
N VAL A 60 -3.16 -8.98 8.41
CA VAL A 60 -2.75 -9.79 7.26
C VAL A 60 -3.71 -9.60 6.08
N ALA A 61 -5.00 -9.42 6.35
CA ALA A 61 -6.00 -9.19 5.31
C ALA A 61 -5.66 -8.01 4.41
N PHE A 62 -4.93 -7.02 4.93
CA PHE A 62 -4.51 -5.87 4.14
C PHE A 62 -3.76 -6.28 2.88
N PHE A 63 -2.93 -7.32 2.97
CA PHE A 63 -2.10 -7.74 1.84
C PHE A 63 -2.90 -8.45 0.76
N PHE A 64 -4.12 -8.87 1.06
CA PHE A 64 -4.98 -9.55 0.10
C PHE A 64 -6.09 -8.65 -0.45
N GLU A 65 -6.22 -7.45 0.05
CA GLU A 65 -7.23 -6.51 -0.41
C GLU A 65 -6.98 -6.16 -1.88
N GLY A 66 -8.05 -6.23 -2.68
CA GLY A 66 -7.93 -5.94 -4.10
C GLY A 66 -7.33 -7.07 -4.92
N ALA A 67 -7.05 -8.22 -4.31
CA ALA A 67 -6.49 -9.35 -5.03
C ALA A 67 -7.47 -9.86 -6.09
N PRO A 68 -6.98 -10.32 -7.25
CA PRO A 68 -7.86 -10.77 -8.33
C PRO A 68 -8.78 -11.91 -7.93
N ASP A 69 -8.33 -12.75 -7.00
CA ASP A 69 -9.10 -13.91 -6.55
C ASP A 69 -10.06 -13.60 -5.42
N ALA A 70 -9.94 -12.42 -4.82
CA ALA A 70 -10.83 -12.02 -3.76
C ALA A 70 -12.18 -11.65 -4.36
N ALA A 71 -13.25 -12.01 -3.69
CA ALA A 71 -14.56 -11.64 -4.17
C ALA A 71 -14.71 -10.13 -4.11
N PRO A 72 -14.90 -9.47 -5.22
CA PRO A 72 -14.83 -8.02 -5.26
C PRO A 72 -16.14 -7.32 -4.98
N HIS A 73 -16.95 -7.86 -4.16
CA HIS A 73 -18.27 -7.29 -3.96
C HIS A 73 -18.24 -5.98 -3.19
N GLY A 74 -17.10 -5.46 -2.90
CA GLY A 74 -17.03 -4.21 -2.18
C GLY A 74 -16.81 -2.99 -3.03
N SER A 75 -16.71 -3.13 -4.32
CA SER A 75 -16.21 -2.03 -5.14
C SER A 75 -17.27 -1.05 -5.61
N HIS A 76 -18.43 -1.06 -5.04
CA HIS A 76 -19.47 -0.17 -5.51
C HIS A 76 -19.20 1.27 -5.11
N GLY A 77 -19.57 2.17 -5.96
CA GLY A 77 -19.48 3.59 -5.70
C GLY A 77 -18.10 4.17 -5.92
N SER A 78 -17.12 3.37 -6.26
CA SER A 78 -15.81 3.88 -6.54
C SER A 78 -15.68 4.22 -8.02
N ALA A 79 -15.19 5.41 -8.30
CA ALA A 79 -14.91 5.82 -9.67
C ALA A 79 -13.64 5.19 -10.21
N LEU A 80 -12.82 4.64 -9.35
CA LEU A 80 -11.52 4.07 -9.72
C LEU A 80 -11.56 2.56 -9.60
N SER A 81 -11.03 1.89 -10.60
CA SER A 81 -10.83 0.45 -10.55
C SER A 81 -9.63 0.11 -9.68
N ALA A 82 -9.56 -1.12 -9.22
CA ALA A 82 -8.39 -1.57 -8.45
C ALA A 82 -7.08 -1.39 -9.21
N PRO A 83 -6.98 -1.72 -10.52
CA PRO A 83 -5.76 -1.45 -11.27
C PRO A 83 -5.36 0.02 -11.30
N GLN A 84 -6.32 0.93 -11.40
CA GLN A 84 -6.03 2.37 -11.39
C GLN A 84 -5.46 2.80 -10.04
N ILE A 85 -6.01 2.27 -8.97
CA ILE A 85 -5.52 2.57 -7.63
C ILE A 85 -4.12 2.01 -7.45
N ASP A 86 -3.87 0.78 -7.90
CA ASP A 86 -2.56 0.16 -7.81
C ASP A 86 -1.51 0.94 -8.59
N ASP A 87 -1.85 1.42 -9.77
CA ASP A 87 -0.94 2.26 -10.55
C ASP A 87 -0.61 3.54 -9.80
N PHE A 88 -1.60 4.17 -9.21
CA PHE A 88 -1.39 5.39 -8.44
C PHE A 88 -0.45 5.17 -7.26
N VAL A 89 -0.70 4.11 -6.48
CA VAL A 89 0.12 3.85 -5.29
C VAL A 89 1.49 3.29 -5.63
N SER A 90 1.69 2.81 -6.86
CA SER A 90 3.00 2.37 -7.32
C SER A 90 3.86 3.54 -7.80
N ASP A 91 3.25 4.65 -8.14
CA ASP A 91 3.95 5.86 -8.54
C ASP A 91 4.53 6.55 -7.30
N SER A 92 5.75 7.07 -7.42
CA SER A 92 6.42 7.67 -6.27
C SER A 92 5.69 8.93 -5.77
N ASP A 93 5.11 9.71 -6.67
CA ASP A 93 4.35 10.89 -6.27
C ASP A 93 3.06 10.50 -5.57
N GLY A 94 2.38 9.46 -6.05
CA GLY A 94 1.18 8.95 -5.41
C GLY A 94 1.47 8.45 -4.00
N LEU A 95 2.56 7.71 -3.83
CA LEU A 95 2.95 7.22 -2.52
C LEU A 95 3.32 8.34 -1.57
N ARG A 96 4.02 9.36 -2.06
CA ARG A 96 4.36 10.52 -1.25
C ARG A 96 3.12 11.26 -0.78
N LEU A 97 2.16 11.42 -1.67
CA LEU A 97 0.91 12.11 -1.35
C LEU A 97 0.14 11.35 -0.29
N ILE A 98 -0.03 10.05 -0.47
CA ILE A 98 -0.74 9.20 0.49
C ILE A 98 -0.04 9.23 1.84
N GLY A 99 1.28 9.04 1.85
CA GLY A 99 2.04 9.03 3.09
C GLY A 99 1.94 10.34 3.85
N ALA A 100 2.06 11.46 3.13
CA ALA A 100 1.93 12.77 3.74
C ALA A 100 0.53 13.02 4.27
N PHE A 101 -0.49 12.64 3.50
CA PHE A 101 -1.89 12.82 3.88
C PHE A 101 -2.22 12.03 5.14
N MET A 102 -1.69 10.82 5.24
CA MET A 102 -1.96 9.96 6.40
C MET A 102 -1.36 10.48 7.70
N ARG A 103 -0.36 11.35 7.61
CA ARG A 103 0.22 11.97 8.80
C ARG A 103 -0.58 13.14 9.33
N ILE A 104 -1.58 13.59 8.58
CA ILE A 104 -2.40 14.73 8.97
C ILE A 104 -3.54 14.22 9.84
N ASP A 105 -3.58 14.66 11.08
CA ASP A 105 -4.61 14.24 12.03
C ASP A 105 -5.87 15.10 11.98
N ASN A 106 -5.75 16.32 11.50
CA ASN A 106 -6.84 17.27 11.51
C ASN A 106 -7.81 17.00 10.35
N ALA A 107 -9.04 16.63 10.67
CA ALA A 107 -10.05 16.29 9.67
C ALA A 107 -10.42 17.47 8.78
N ALA A 108 -10.49 18.66 9.34
CA ALA A 108 -10.82 19.86 8.55
C ALA A 108 -9.71 20.18 7.55
N LEU A 109 -8.47 19.98 7.96
CA LEU A 109 -7.32 20.21 7.09
C LEU A 109 -7.29 19.17 5.96
N ARG A 110 -7.58 17.92 6.29
CA ARG A 110 -7.67 16.86 5.27
C ARG A 110 -8.69 17.21 4.20
N ARG A 111 -9.86 17.69 4.61
CA ARG A 111 -10.91 18.08 3.67
C ARG A 111 -10.46 19.22 2.76
N ARG A 112 -9.76 20.19 3.32
CA ARG A 112 -9.23 21.32 2.53
C ARG A 112 -8.23 20.86 1.49
N ILE A 113 -7.38 19.92 1.86
CA ILE A 113 -6.39 19.37 0.94
C ILE A 113 -7.09 18.63 -0.20
N VAL A 114 -8.10 17.83 0.12
CA VAL A 114 -8.86 17.12 -0.91
C VAL A 114 -9.51 18.10 -1.88
N MET A 115 -10.12 19.16 -1.34
CA MET A 115 -10.76 20.18 -2.17
C MET A 115 -9.74 20.89 -3.06
N LEU A 116 -8.56 21.18 -2.52
CA LEU A 116 -7.52 21.83 -3.31
C LEU A 116 -7.04 20.93 -4.45
N VAL A 117 -6.83 19.66 -4.17
CA VAL A 117 -6.40 18.71 -5.18
C VAL A 117 -7.47 18.58 -6.27
N GLN A 118 -8.73 18.50 -5.88
CA GLN A 118 -9.82 18.44 -6.83
C GLN A 118 -9.89 19.67 -7.72
N GLU A 119 -9.66 20.84 -7.14
CA GLU A 119 -9.63 22.10 -7.88
C GLU A 119 -8.51 22.11 -8.91
N ILE A 120 -7.33 21.68 -8.50
CA ILE A 120 -6.17 21.61 -9.39
C ILE A 120 -6.44 20.65 -10.53
N ALA A 121 -7.10 19.54 -10.24
CA ALA A 121 -7.43 18.52 -11.24
C ALA A 121 -8.52 18.96 -12.21
N GLY A 122 -9.22 20.05 -11.91
CA GLY A 122 -10.32 20.49 -12.72
C GLY A 122 -11.61 19.72 -12.52
N ASP A 123 -11.76 19.13 -11.35
CA ASP A 123 -12.94 18.37 -10.97
C ASP A 123 -14.05 19.34 -10.55
N ASP A 124 -15.04 19.50 -11.40
CA ASP A 124 -16.04 20.53 -11.19
C ASP A 124 -17.29 20.06 -10.47
N ASP A 125 -17.28 18.90 -9.98
CA ASP A 125 -18.45 18.42 -9.29
C ASP A 125 -18.36 18.59 -7.80
#